data_94119217a9f32acc2cdb5d9fdaee1a5d
#
_entry.id   94119217a9f32acc2cdb5d9fdaee1a5d
#
_cell.length_a   1.000
_cell.length_b   1.000
_cell.length_c   1.000
_cell.angle_alpha   90.00
_cell.angle_beta   90.00
_cell.angle_gamma   90.00
#
_symmetry.space_group_name_H-M   'P 1'
#
loop_
_entity.id
_entity.type
_entity.pdbx_description
1 polymer ?
#
loop_
_entity_poly.entity_id
_entity_poly.type
_entity_poly.pdbx_seq_one_letter_code
_entity_poly.pdbx_strand_id
1 'polypeptide(L)'
;MSFVAFNTQKEPFNNVKVRQAIYDAIDLDTIQSSLIKDAGEASTALPSSTALFTIETDRWNDYLSKAPKHTYDVEAAKALLAEAGYPDGFTCSLMIADSSLRNSMALAIQEQLAQIGITVNINKVSTGEHTAYQFGEKLDANGLRDYDMIMAGWEADYPDPSGNLTPLYQGGNSSNAAAYQNDEVDKLIADQAQSSDPTQRNDDMFQAFDIITQDVPYVFLYYPVKNIAMNKAYTGVTMNASWIWNIHFQSVHPVSEG
;
A
#
# COMPACT_ATOMS: atom_id res chain seq x y z
N MET A 1 3.75 4.98 -1.58
CA MET A 1 3.73 3.89 -0.58
C MET A 1 4.13 2.57 -1.22
N SER A 2 4.71 1.64 -0.45
CA SER A 2 5.00 0.26 -0.85
C SER A 2 4.11 -0.68 -0.05
N PHE A 3 3.63 -1.74 -0.66
CA PHE A 3 2.68 -2.67 -0.06
C PHE A 3 2.76 -4.08 -0.66
N VAL A 4 2.17 -5.05 0.02
CA VAL A 4 1.73 -6.32 -0.54
C VAL A 4 0.23 -6.24 -0.75
N ALA A 5 -0.24 -6.45 -1.97
CA ALA A 5 -1.66 -6.55 -2.31
C ALA A 5 -2.07 -8.03 -2.35
N PHE A 6 -3.22 -8.34 -1.76
CA PHE A 6 -3.86 -9.64 -1.91
C PHE A 6 -4.77 -9.63 -3.13
N ASN A 7 -4.81 -10.70 -3.90
CA ASN A 7 -5.87 -10.85 -4.90
C ASN A 7 -7.17 -11.25 -4.21
N THR A 8 -7.99 -10.27 -3.84
CA THR A 8 -9.20 -10.49 -3.04
C THR A 8 -10.31 -11.25 -3.78
N GLN A 9 -10.14 -11.52 -5.07
CA GLN A 9 -11.09 -12.30 -5.89
C GLN A 9 -10.72 -13.79 -5.96
N LYS A 10 -9.55 -14.19 -5.41
CA LYS A 10 -9.09 -15.60 -5.41
C LYS A 10 -9.12 -16.18 -4.02
N GLU A 11 -9.47 -17.47 -3.91
CA GLU A 11 -9.24 -18.23 -2.68
C GLU A 11 -7.73 -18.43 -2.45
N PRO A 12 -7.30 -18.36 -1.18
CA PRO A 12 -8.09 -18.11 0.03
C PRO A 12 -8.22 -16.61 0.39
N PHE A 13 -7.69 -15.69 -0.43
CA PHE A 13 -7.61 -14.25 -0.14
C PHE A 13 -8.95 -13.51 -0.28
N ASN A 14 -10.00 -14.14 -0.84
CA ASN A 14 -11.36 -13.63 -0.81
C ASN A 14 -11.97 -13.66 0.63
N ASN A 15 -11.39 -14.43 1.55
CA ASN A 15 -11.78 -14.46 2.96
C ASN A 15 -11.01 -13.39 3.75
N VAL A 16 -11.72 -12.43 4.34
CA VAL A 16 -11.14 -11.35 5.13
C VAL A 16 -10.29 -11.86 6.31
N LYS A 17 -10.69 -12.95 6.97
CA LYS A 17 -9.95 -13.53 8.10
C LYS A 17 -8.56 -14.03 7.68
N VAL A 18 -8.43 -14.55 6.45
CA VAL A 18 -7.13 -14.95 5.91
C VAL A 18 -6.24 -13.72 5.73
N ARG A 19 -6.77 -12.63 5.19
CA ARG A 19 -6.01 -11.39 5.01
C ARG A 19 -5.59 -10.76 6.34
N GLN A 20 -6.51 -10.74 7.31
CA GLN A 20 -6.23 -10.29 8.68
C GLN A 20 -5.16 -11.16 9.34
N ALA A 21 -5.25 -12.49 9.22
CA ALA A 21 -4.25 -13.40 9.76
C ALA A 21 -2.85 -13.16 9.17
N ILE A 22 -2.77 -12.95 7.86
CA ILE A 22 -1.48 -12.62 7.21
C ILE A 22 -0.97 -11.27 7.70
N TYR A 23 -1.86 -10.27 7.86
CA TYR A 23 -1.48 -8.96 8.37
C TYR A 23 -0.91 -9.07 9.79
N ASP A 24 -1.60 -9.78 10.69
CA ASP A 24 -1.17 -9.94 12.10
C ASP A 24 0.11 -10.78 12.23
N ALA A 25 0.42 -11.65 11.25
CA ALA A 25 1.62 -12.48 11.26
C ALA A 25 2.89 -11.77 10.74
N ILE A 26 2.77 -10.56 10.15
CA ILE A 26 3.91 -9.82 9.62
C ILE A 26 4.39 -8.78 10.64
N ASP A 27 5.62 -8.95 11.14
CA ASP A 27 6.31 -7.99 12.00
C ASP A 27 6.84 -6.81 11.17
N LEU A 28 5.97 -5.81 10.98
CA LEU A 28 6.28 -4.60 10.22
C LEU A 28 7.36 -3.75 10.90
N ASP A 29 7.44 -3.74 12.22
CA ASP A 29 8.45 -2.99 12.98
C ASP A 29 9.85 -3.57 12.74
N THR A 30 9.98 -4.89 12.72
CA THR A 30 11.25 -5.56 12.38
C THR A 30 11.62 -5.32 10.91
N ILE A 31 10.68 -5.37 9.97
CA ILE A 31 10.93 -5.04 8.55
C ILE A 31 11.40 -3.58 8.43
N GLN A 32 10.72 -2.65 9.09
CA GLN A 32 11.07 -1.23 9.07
C GLN A 32 12.48 -1.00 9.62
N SER A 33 12.77 -1.50 10.82
CA SER A 33 14.03 -1.22 11.52
C SER A 33 15.24 -1.93 10.92
N SER A 34 15.06 -3.14 10.36
CA SER A 34 16.14 -3.98 9.87
C SER A 34 16.42 -3.82 8.38
N LEU A 35 15.39 -3.63 7.54
CA LEU A 35 15.51 -3.62 6.09
C LEU A 35 15.31 -2.24 5.48
N ILE A 36 14.29 -1.50 5.89
CA ILE A 36 13.92 -0.22 5.30
C ILE A 36 14.78 0.91 5.87
N LYS A 37 14.92 0.98 7.18
CA LYS A 37 15.74 2.00 7.88
C LYS A 37 15.41 3.41 7.39
N ASP A 38 16.45 4.14 6.96
CA ASP A 38 16.35 5.52 6.46
C ASP A 38 15.82 5.62 5.02
N ALA A 39 15.55 4.49 4.35
CA ALA A 39 14.99 4.49 2.99
C ALA A 39 13.48 4.79 2.95
N GLY A 40 12.81 4.80 4.11
CA GLY A 40 11.40 5.07 4.20
C GLY A 40 10.88 5.16 5.63
N GLU A 41 9.62 5.54 5.76
CA GLU A 41 8.87 5.62 7.01
C GLU A 41 7.79 4.54 7.04
N ALA A 42 7.39 4.10 8.23
CA ALA A 42 6.29 3.15 8.40
C ALA A 42 5.01 3.67 7.74
N SER A 43 4.31 2.80 7.02
CA SER A 43 3.08 3.16 6.33
C SER A 43 1.86 2.38 6.84
N THR A 44 0.67 2.91 6.55
CA THR A 44 -0.62 2.34 6.90
C THR A 44 -1.55 2.38 5.68
N ALA A 45 -2.75 1.83 5.80
CA ALA A 45 -3.81 1.97 4.79
C ALA A 45 -4.22 3.44 4.56
N LEU A 46 -3.93 4.30 5.52
CA LEU A 46 -4.32 5.70 5.52
C LEU A 46 -3.31 6.56 4.75
N PRO A 47 -3.73 7.72 4.23
CA PRO A 47 -2.81 8.64 3.56
C PRO A 47 -1.71 9.12 4.51
N SER A 48 -0.51 9.34 3.99
CA SER A 48 0.56 9.97 4.77
C SER A 48 0.23 11.43 5.08
N SER A 49 0.85 11.97 6.12
CA SER A 49 0.71 13.39 6.46
C SER A 49 1.06 14.34 5.31
N THR A 50 1.93 13.92 4.39
CA THR A 50 2.30 14.71 3.20
C THR A 50 1.20 14.76 2.13
N ALA A 51 0.19 13.89 2.20
CA ALA A 51 -0.98 13.92 1.33
C ALA A 51 -2.11 14.83 1.85
N LEU A 52 -1.92 15.48 3.01
CA LEU A 52 -2.97 16.23 3.70
C LEU A 52 -2.96 17.73 3.37
N PHE A 53 -2.91 18.09 2.10
CA PHE A 53 -3.18 19.46 1.66
C PHE A 53 -4.68 19.72 1.50
N THR A 54 -5.48 19.19 2.44
CA THR A 54 -6.94 19.35 2.42
C THR A 54 -7.36 20.57 3.25
N ILE A 55 -8.62 21.01 3.03
CA ILE A 55 -9.18 22.17 3.73
C ILE A 55 -9.31 21.92 5.24
N GLU A 56 -9.44 20.67 5.69
CA GLU A 56 -9.65 20.30 7.10
C GLU A 56 -8.49 19.45 7.66
N THR A 57 -7.26 19.94 7.52
CA THR A 57 -6.04 19.22 7.95
C THR A 57 -6.09 18.77 9.41
N ASP A 58 -6.65 19.58 10.32
CA ASP A 58 -6.75 19.24 11.75
C ASP A 58 -7.68 18.04 11.98
N ARG A 59 -8.78 17.91 11.22
CA ARG A 59 -9.67 16.73 11.29
C ARG A 59 -8.97 15.48 10.80
N TRP A 60 -8.19 15.59 9.75
CA TRP A 60 -7.38 14.47 9.25
C TRP A 60 -6.32 14.04 10.26
N ASN A 61 -5.62 14.98 10.88
CA ASN A 61 -4.64 14.68 11.92
C ASN A 61 -5.30 13.98 13.14
N ASP A 62 -6.48 14.45 13.55
CA ASP A 62 -7.25 13.82 14.62
C ASP A 62 -7.68 12.40 14.22
N TYR A 63 -8.22 12.21 13.02
CA TYR A 63 -8.61 10.89 12.50
C TYR A 63 -7.41 9.94 12.45
N LEU A 64 -6.28 10.34 11.86
CA LEU A 64 -5.08 9.52 11.77
C LEU A 64 -4.50 9.15 13.13
N SER A 65 -4.63 10.05 14.12
CA SER A 65 -4.15 9.79 15.49
C SER A 65 -4.92 8.68 16.21
N LYS A 66 -6.17 8.46 15.79
CA LYS A 66 -7.10 7.44 16.35
C LYS A 66 -7.10 6.14 15.55
N ALA A 67 -6.43 6.11 14.41
CA ALA A 67 -6.38 4.95 13.54
C ALA A 67 -5.86 3.72 14.29
N PRO A 68 -6.46 2.53 14.06
CA PRO A 68 -5.95 1.29 14.63
C PRO A 68 -4.49 1.09 14.24
N LYS A 69 -3.65 0.79 15.22
CA LYS A 69 -2.27 0.43 14.97
C LYS A 69 -2.20 -1.06 14.66
N HIS A 70 -1.34 -1.40 13.72
CA HIS A 70 -1.00 -2.79 13.47
C HIS A 70 -0.48 -3.44 14.77
N THR A 71 -0.91 -4.68 15.01
CA THR A 71 -0.43 -5.49 16.13
C THR A 71 0.11 -6.80 15.57
N TYR A 72 1.41 -7.04 15.73
CA TYR A 72 2.02 -8.33 15.40
C TYR A 72 1.63 -9.36 16.46
N ASP A 73 0.86 -10.37 16.06
CA ASP A 73 0.40 -11.45 16.95
C ASP A 73 0.23 -12.78 16.18
N VAL A 74 1.24 -13.63 16.29
CA VAL A 74 1.28 -14.94 15.60
C VAL A 74 0.17 -15.88 16.09
N GLU A 75 -0.18 -15.82 17.37
CA GLU A 75 -1.21 -16.73 17.92
C GLU A 75 -2.62 -16.28 17.51
N ALA A 76 -2.89 -14.98 17.48
CA ALA A 76 -4.11 -14.44 16.91
C ALA A 76 -4.21 -14.78 15.41
N ALA A 77 -3.12 -14.65 14.67
CA ALA A 77 -3.07 -15.01 13.25
C ALA A 77 -3.41 -16.49 12.99
N LYS A 78 -2.86 -17.42 13.79
CA LYS A 78 -3.21 -18.85 13.71
C LYS A 78 -4.68 -19.10 14.01
N ALA A 79 -5.23 -18.43 15.02
CA ALA A 79 -6.65 -18.56 15.37
C ALA A 79 -7.56 -18.10 14.21
N LEU A 80 -7.24 -16.96 13.59
CA LEU A 80 -7.97 -16.45 12.42
C LEU A 80 -7.88 -17.40 11.22
N LEU A 81 -6.74 -18.02 10.95
CA LEU A 81 -6.59 -19.02 9.89
C LEU A 81 -7.43 -20.27 10.18
N ALA A 82 -7.43 -20.73 11.41
CA ALA A 82 -8.26 -21.89 11.80
C ALA A 82 -9.76 -21.59 11.64
N GLU A 83 -10.22 -20.40 12.06
CA GLU A 83 -11.59 -19.93 11.85
C GLU A 83 -11.95 -19.76 10.37
N ALA A 84 -10.96 -19.42 9.54
CA ALA A 84 -11.12 -19.32 8.08
C ALA A 84 -11.14 -20.69 7.37
N GLY A 85 -10.89 -21.80 8.09
CA GLY A 85 -10.86 -23.15 7.54
C GLY A 85 -9.47 -23.63 7.09
N TYR A 86 -8.38 -22.93 7.47
CA TYR A 86 -7.00 -23.24 7.12
C TYR A 86 -6.10 -23.48 8.35
N PRO A 87 -6.47 -24.41 9.28
CA PRO A 87 -5.73 -24.60 10.54
C PRO A 87 -4.26 -25.06 10.32
N ASP A 88 -3.99 -25.71 9.19
CA ASP A 88 -2.64 -26.18 8.81
C ASP A 88 -1.95 -25.22 7.83
N GLY A 89 -2.54 -24.06 7.55
CA GLY A 89 -2.07 -23.11 6.55
C GLY A 89 -2.34 -23.56 5.10
N PHE A 90 -1.61 -22.96 4.16
CA PHE A 90 -1.75 -23.23 2.72
C PHE A 90 -0.49 -22.79 1.96
N THR A 91 -0.44 -23.07 0.66
CA THR A 91 0.64 -22.60 -0.22
C THR A 91 0.12 -21.49 -1.14
N CYS A 92 0.88 -20.41 -1.28
CA CYS A 92 0.57 -19.31 -2.18
C CYS A 92 1.84 -18.74 -2.83
N SER A 93 1.66 -17.79 -3.76
CA SER A 93 2.73 -17.08 -4.43
C SER A 93 2.79 -15.60 -4.01
N LEU A 94 4.01 -15.05 -3.93
CA LEU A 94 4.27 -13.61 -3.80
C LEU A 94 5.07 -13.14 -5.01
N MET A 95 4.45 -12.36 -5.87
CA MET A 95 5.11 -11.77 -7.03
C MET A 95 5.86 -10.48 -6.64
N ILE A 96 7.10 -10.36 -7.11
CA ILE A 96 7.94 -9.17 -6.88
C ILE A 96 8.68 -8.78 -8.15
N ALA A 97 8.88 -7.48 -8.35
CA ALA A 97 9.91 -7.00 -9.28
C ALA A 97 11.29 -7.24 -8.68
N ASP A 98 12.24 -7.72 -9.49
CA ASP A 98 13.58 -8.04 -9.02
C ASP A 98 14.35 -6.79 -8.58
N SER A 99 14.54 -6.66 -7.27
CA SER A 99 15.38 -5.66 -6.63
C SER A 99 15.85 -6.14 -5.26
N SER A 100 17.03 -5.71 -4.83
CA SER A 100 17.63 -6.18 -3.58
C SER A 100 16.72 -5.97 -2.36
N LEU A 101 16.10 -4.79 -2.22
CA LEU A 101 15.23 -4.49 -1.09
C LEU A 101 13.95 -5.33 -1.13
N ARG A 102 13.29 -5.43 -2.29
CA ARG A 102 12.08 -6.28 -2.43
C ARG A 102 12.37 -7.75 -2.17
N ASN A 103 13.51 -8.25 -2.63
CA ASN A 103 13.95 -9.61 -2.34
C ASN A 103 14.11 -9.85 -0.83
N SER A 104 14.77 -8.92 -0.12
CA SER A 104 14.95 -9.04 1.33
C SER A 104 13.62 -8.99 2.09
N MET A 105 12.72 -8.08 1.72
CA MET A 105 11.39 -8.00 2.33
C MET A 105 10.55 -9.25 2.04
N ALA A 106 10.59 -9.77 0.81
CA ALA A 106 9.84 -10.98 0.44
C ALA A 106 10.33 -12.21 1.22
N LEU A 107 11.65 -12.35 1.43
CA LEU A 107 12.22 -13.42 2.25
C LEU A 107 11.80 -13.28 3.73
N ALA A 108 11.79 -12.07 4.28
CA ALA A 108 11.34 -11.85 5.65
C ALA A 108 9.84 -12.19 5.81
N ILE A 109 8.99 -11.77 4.87
CA ILE A 109 7.56 -12.11 4.85
C ILE A 109 7.35 -13.62 4.71
N GLN A 110 8.10 -14.28 3.83
CA GLN A 110 8.06 -15.75 3.66
C GLN A 110 8.37 -16.47 4.98
N GLU A 111 9.43 -16.05 5.69
CA GLU A 111 9.82 -16.64 6.97
C GLU A 111 8.77 -16.41 8.06
N GLN A 112 8.21 -15.20 8.14
CA GLN A 112 7.19 -14.87 9.12
C GLN A 112 5.88 -15.64 8.88
N LEU A 113 5.42 -15.73 7.63
CA LEU A 113 4.20 -16.47 7.28
C LEU A 113 4.34 -17.99 7.46
N ALA A 114 5.56 -18.52 7.37
CA ALA A 114 5.83 -19.93 7.69
C ALA A 114 5.50 -20.27 9.15
N GLN A 115 5.55 -19.30 10.09
CA GLN A 115 5.22 -19.52 11.49
C GLN A 115 3.73 -19.83 11.71
N ILE A 116 2.87 -19.43 10.77
CA ILE A 116 1.42 -19.70 10.78
C ILE A 116 1.02 -20.77 9.75
N GLY A 117 1.99 -21.56 9.23
CA GLY A 117 1.74 -22.66 8.29
C GLY A 117 1.60 -22.23 6.82
N ILE A 118 1.78 -20.95 6.47
CA ILE A 118 1.68 -20.49 5.09
C ILE A 118 3.03 -20.65 4.39
N THR A 119 3.04 -21.44 3.31
CA THR A 119 4.22 -21.57 2.42
C THR A 119 4.12 -20.56 1.29
N VAL A 120 5.05 -19.61 1.22
CA VAL A 120 5.09 -18.58 0.19
C VAL A 120 6.12 -18.91 -0.88
N ASN A 121 5.72 -19.01 -2.14
CA ASN A 121 6.60 -19.12 -3.30
C ASN A 121 6.88 -17.73 -3.88
N ILE A 122 8.14 -17.29 -3.82
CA ILE A 122 8.53 -15.96 -4.32
C ILE A 122 8.75 -16.04 -5.84
N ASN A 123 7.91 -15.33 -6.61
CA ASN A 123 7.98 -15.21 -8.06
C ASN A 123 8.63 -13.88 -8.45
N LYS A 124 9.84 -13.95 -8.98
CA LYS A 124 10.60 -12.77 -9.45
C LYS A 124 10.35 -12.56 -10.93
N VAL A 125 9.94 -11.37 -11.29
CA VAL A 125 9.73 -10.96 -12.68
C VAL A 125 10.48 -9.67 -13.00
N SER A 126 10.66 -9.37 -14.28
CA SER A 126 11.21 -8.09 -14.71
C SER A 126 10.30 -6.93 -14.30
N THR A 127 10.85 -5.71 -14.18
CA THR A 127 10.05 -4.52 -13.83
C THR A 127 8.89 -4.30 -14.82
N GLY A 128 9.13 -4.51 -16.13
CA GLY A 128 8.08 -4.33 -17.13
C GLY A 128 6.93 -5.36 -16.98
N GLU A 129 7.27 -6.62 -16.75
CA GLU A 129 6.26 -7.66 -16.48
C GLU A 129 5.51 -7.39 -15.18
N HIS A 130 6.23 -7.01 -14.12
CA HIS A 130 5.62 -6.65 -12.85
C HIS A 130 4.58 -5.53 -13.00
N THR A 131 4.90 -4.49 -13.78
CA THR A 131 3.97 -3.39 -14.06
C THR A 131 2.71 -3.91 -14.77
N ALA A 132 2.86 -4.79 -15.77
CA ALA A 132 1.72 -5.38 -16.48
C ALA A 132 0.81 -6.20 -15.52
N TYR A 133 1.39 -6.94 -14.58
CA TYR A 133 0.62 -7.65 -13.54
C TYR A 133 -0.07 -6.66 -12.59
N GLN A 134 0.66 -5.67 -12.08
CA GLN A 134 0.13 -4.69 -11.11
C GLN A 134 -1.09 -3.94 -11.66
N PHE A 135 -1.08 -3.56 -12.92
CA PHE A 135 -2.16 -2.79 -13.54
C PHE A 135 -3.23 -3.65 -14.25
N GLY A 136 -3.18 -4.96 -14.06
CA GLY A 136 -4.23 -5.88 -14.54
C GLY A 136 -4.20 -6.17 -16.03
N GLU A 137 -3.06 -5.99 -16.69
CA GLU A 137 -2.86 -6.39 -18.09
C GLU A 137 -2.64 -7.91 -18.24
N LYS A 138 -2.31 -8.58 -17.12
CA LYS A 138 -2.10 -10.03 -17.06
C LYS A 138 -3.20 -10.67 -16.22
N LEU A 139 -4.02 -11.49 -16.88
CA LEU A 139 -5.14 -12.20 -16.29
C LEU A 139 -4.94 -13.70 -16.47
N ASP A 140 -5.47 -14.47 -15.53
CA ASP A 140 -5.54 -15.92 -15.60
C ASP A 140 -6.68 -16.39 -16.53
N ALA A 141 -6.86 -17.70 -16.66
CA ALA A 141 -7.88 -18.28 -17.53
C ALA A 141 -9.34 -17.92 -17.12
N ASN A 142 -9.54 -17.45 -15.89
CA ASN A 142 -10.83 -17.03 -15.35
C ASN A 142 -11.07 -15.52 -15.47
N GLY A 143 -10.11 -14.78 -16.03
CA GLY A 143 -10.19 -13.33 -16.15
C GLY A 143 -9.83 -12.57 -14.87
N LEU A 144 -9.26 -13.26 -13.87
CA LEU A 144 -8.76 -12.68 -12.63
C LEU A 144 -7.28 -12.29 -12.78
N ARG A 145 -6.79 -11.38 -11.94
CA ARG A 145 -5.36 -11.04 -11.89
C ARG A 145 -4.52 -12.30 -11.66
N ASP A 146 -3.46 -12.49 -12.46
CA ASP A 146 -2.68 -13.73 -12.47
C ASP A 146 -1.57 -13.72 -11.40
N TYR A 147 -1.96 -13.56 -10.14
CA TYR A 147 -1.15 -13.72 -8.94
C TYR A 147 -2.03 -13.98 -7.72
N ASP A 148 -1.43 -14.45 -6.63
CA ASP A 148 -2.08 -14.59 -5.32
C ASP A 148 -1.82 -13.33 -4.50
N MET A 149 -0.54 -12.97 -4.35
CA MET A 149 -0.08 -11.70 -3.75
C MET A 149 0.93 -11.02 -4.67
N ILE A 150 0.97 -9.69 -4.64
CA ILE A 150 1.96 -8.88 -5.36
C ILE A 150 2.55 -7.79 -4.46
N MET A 151 3.88 -7.71 -4.38
CA MET A 151 4.56 -6.60 -3.71
C MET A 151 4.75 -5.45 -4.69
N ALA A 152 3.95 -4.44 -4.54
CA ALA A 152 3.86 -3.31 -5.46
C ALA A 152 3.98 -1.96 -4.73
N GLY A 153 3.65 -0.90 -5.40
CA GLY A 153 3.62 0.44 -4.82
C GLY A 153 2.69 1.38 -5.56
N TRP A 154 2.33 2.44 -4.88
CA TRP A 154 1.53 3.52 -5.41
C TRP A 154 2.09 4.87 -4.97
N GLU A 155 1.97 5.85 -5.82
CA GLU A 155 2.29 7.23 -5.52
C GLU A 155 1.18 8.10 -6.11
N ALA A 156 0.49 8.85 -5.25
CA ALA A 156 -0.58 9.74 -5.70
C ALA A 156 -0.01 10.89 -6.55
N ASP A 157 -0.72 11.25 -7.62
CA ASP A 157 -0.32 12.33 -8.52
C ASP A 157 -0.52 13.72 -7.92
N TYR A 158 -1.30 13.80 -6.84
CA TYR A 158 -1.62 15.04 -6.14
C TYR A 158 -1.78 14.79 -4.63
N PRO A 159 -1.50 15.80 -3.79
CA PRO A 159 -1.47 15.67 -2.34
C PRO A 159 -2.88 15.80 -1.71
N ASP A 160 -3.76 14.88 -2.05
CA ASP A 160 -5.11 14.76 -1.49
C ASP A 160 -5.39 13.28 -1.16
N PRO A 161 -6.08 12.95 -0.07
CA PRO A 161 -6.39 11.57 0.30
C PRO A 161 -7.08 10.76 -0.79
N SER A 162 -7.91 11.40 -1.63
CA SER A 162 -8.57 10.74 -2.77
C SER A 162 -7.59 10.21 -3.82
N GLY A 163 -6.38 10.77 -3.89
CA GLY A 163 -5.31 10.28 -4.76
C GLY A 163 -4.78 8.88 -4.39
N ASN A 164 -5.06 8.45 -3.17
CA ASN A 164 -4.84 7.06 -2.73
C ASN A 164 -6.15 6.27 -2.72
N LEU A 165 -7.23 6.85 -2.23
CA LEU A 165 -8.51 6.19 -2.03
C LEU A 165 -9.07 5.65 -3.36
N THR A 166 -9.25 6.49 -4.36
CA THR A 166 -9.85 6.09 -5.64
C THR A 166 -9.01 5.07 -6.40
N PRO A 167 -7.70 5.29 -6.67
CA PRO A 167 -6.91 4.35 -7.45
C PRO A 167 -6.73 2.99 -6.80
N LEU A 168 -6.57 2.92 -5.48
CA LEU A 168 -6.24 1.67 -4.80
C LEU A 168 -7.47 0.85 -4.41
N TYR A 169 -8.66 1.47 -4.24
CA TYR A 169 -9.78 0.78 -3.61
C TYR A 169 -11.07 0.78 -4.43
N GLN A 170 -11.20 1.64 -5.45
CA GLN A 170 -12.37 1.62 -6.31
C GLN A 170 -12.44 0.33 -7.12
N GLY A 171 -13.58 -0.33 -7.10
CA GLY A 171 -13.83 -1.53 -7.88
C GLY A 171 -13.61 -1.30 -9.37
N GLY A 172 -12.91 -2.22 -10.04
CA GLY A 172 -12.59 -2.14 -11.46
C GLY A 172 -11.49 -1.14 -11.86
N ASN A 173 -10.92 -0.36 -10.92
CA ASN A 173 -9.80 0.53 -11.22
C ASN A 173 -8.55 -0.30 -11.54
N SER A 174 -7.84 0.03 -12.65
CA SER A 174 -6.63 -0.69 -13.06
C SER A 174 -5.50 -0.61 -12.02
N SER A 175 -5.41 0.48 -11.26
CA SER A 175 -4.42 0.67 -10.20
C SER A 175 -4.74 -0.10 -8.91
N ASN A 176 -5.97 -0.61 -8.77
CA ASN A 176 -6.39 -1.44 -7.64
C ASN A 176 -5.76 -2.83 -7.74
N ALA A 177 -4.51 -2.94 -7.29
CA ALA A 177 -3.74 -4.19 -7.36
C ALA A 177 -4.35 -5.31 -6.51
N ALA A 178 -5.16 -5.00 -5.52
CA ALA A 178 -5.88 -6.01 -4.73
C ALA A 178 -7.10 -6.60 -5.46
N ALA A 179 -7.50 -6.05 -6.59
CA ALA A 179 -8.81 -6.33 -7.20
C ALA A 179 -9.97 -6.23 -6.19
N TYR A 180 -9.79 -5.37 -5.18
CA TYR A 180 -10.76 -5.16 -4.10
C TYR A 180 -12.07 -4.61 -4.64
N GLN A 181 -13.17 -5.14 -4.12
CA GLN A 181 -14.54 -4.72 -4.47
C GLN A 181 -15.38 -4.64 -3.19
N ASN A 182 -16.00 -3.50 -2.98
CA ASN A 182 -16.95 -3.26 -1.90
C ASN A 182 -17.90 -2.15 -2.34
N ASP A 183 -19.16 -2.46 -2.54
CA ASP A 183 -20.17 -1.52 -3.06
C ASP A 183 -20.34 -0.28 -2.20
N GLU A 184 -20.17 -0.40 -0.87
CA GLU A 184 -20.26 0.74 0.05
C GLU A 184 -19.03 1.66 -0.09
N VAL A 185 -17.83 1.09 -0.20
CA VAL A 185 -16.61 1.86 -0.47
C VAL A 185 -16.70 2.55 -1.83
N ASP A 186 -17.16 1.86 -2.87
CA ASP A 186 -17.33 2.45 -4.20
C ASP A 186 -18.32 3.61 -4.18
N LYS A 187 -19.43 3.46 -3.43
CA LYS A 187 -20.40 4.54 -3.23
C LYS A 187 -19.76 5.74 -2.49
N LEU A 188 -19.05 5.53 -1.41
CA LEU A 188 -18.38 6.59 -0.65
C LEU A 188 -17.32 7.32 -1.49
N ILE A 189 -16.59 6.58 -2.34
CA ILE A 189 -15.64 7.16 -3.31
C ILE A 189 -16.38 8.07 -4.32
N ALA A 190 -17.53 7.64 -4.81
CA ALA A 190 -18.33 8.44 -5.73
C ALA A 190 -18.93 9.68 -5.05
N ASP A 191 -19.46 9.54 -3.84
CA ASP A 191 -20.11 10.61 -3.08
C ASP A 191 -19.08 11.71 -2.72
N GLN A 192 -17.90 11.34 -2.20
CA GLN A 192 -16.84 12.30 -1.89
C GLN A 192 -16.36 13.07 -3.13
N ALA A 193 -16.33 12.42 -4.31
CA ALA A 193 -15.91 13.07 -5.54
C ALA A 193 -16.93 14.09 -6.08
N GLN A 194 -18.20 13.97 -5.71
CA GLN A 194 -19.29 14.86 -6.11
C GLN A 194 -19.59 15.93 -5.07
N SER A 195 -19.12 15.77 -3.84
CA SER A 195 -19.42 16.70 -2.75
C SER A 195 -18.69 18.04 -2.94
N SER A 196 -19.44 19.14 -2.87
CA SER A 196 -18.90 20.49 -2.76
C SER A 196 -18.73 20.95 -1.31
N ASP A 197 -19.23 20.19 -0.33
CA ASP A 197 -19.05 20.41 1.10
C ASP A 197 -17.78 19.68 1.58
N PRO A 198 -16.72 20.41 2.00
CA PRO A 198 -15.48 19.80 2.46
C PRO A 198 -15.68 18.86 3.66
N THR A 199 -16.60 19.19 4.56
CA THR A 199 -16.87 18.38 5.74
C THR A 199 -17.49 17.04 5.37
N GLN A 200 -18.53 17.06 4.54
CA GLN A 200 -19.15 15.83 4.04
C GLN A 200 -18.16 14.99 3.23
N ARG A 201 -17.37 15.64 2.37
CA ARG A 201 -16.33 14.96 1.58
C ARG A 201 -15.35 14.20 2.46
N ASN A 202 -14.89 14.83 3.54
CA ASN A 202 -13.96 14.17 4.47
C ASN A 202 -14.65 13.05 5.27
N ASP A 203 -15.91 13.23 5.67
CA ASP A 203 -16.68 12.18 6.36
C ASP A 203 -16.86 10.93 5.49
N ASP A 204 -17.14 11.09 4.20
CA ASP A 204 -17.23 9.99 3.25
C ASP A 204 -15.89 9.25 3.12
N MET A 205 -14.77 9.98 3.05
CA MET A 205 -13.43 9.37 3.00
C MET A 205 -13.07 8.65 4.30
N PHE A 206 -13.39 9.21 5.46
CA PHE A 206 -13.15 8.54 6.76
C PHE A 206 -13.92 7.23 6.85
N GLN A 207 -15.21 7.22 6.50
CA GLN A 207 -16.02 6.00 6.48
C GLN A 207 -15.44 4.95 5.51
N ALA A 208 -15.01 5.37 4.31
CA ALA A 208 -14.38 4.46 3.37
C ALA A 208 -13.10 3.83 3.94
N PHE A 209 -12.21 4.64 4.56
CA PHE A 209 -10.99 4.12 5.17
C PHE A 209 -11.24 3.24 6.39
N ASP A 210 -12.30 3.49 7.17
CA ASP A 210 -12.69 2.63 8.29
C ASP A 210 -13.07 1.21 7.80
N ILE A 211 -13.84 1.11 6.70
CA ILE A 211 -14.17 -0.17 6.08
C ILE A 211 -12.92 -0.86 5.52
N ILE A 212 -12.12 -0.12 4.75
CA ILE A 212 -10.88 -0.62 4.12
C ILE A 212 -9.90 -1.18 5.15
N THR A 213 -9.76 -0.49 6.28
CA THR A 213 -8.86 -0.92 7.37
C THR A 213 -9.29 -2.26 7.97
N GLN A 214 -10.60 -2.53 8.03
CA GLN A 214 -11.15 -3.80 8.50
C GLN A 214 -11.02 -4.91 7.44
N ASP A 215 -11.18 -4.57 6.17
CA ASP A 215 -11.15 -5.52 5.05
C ASP A 215 -9.73 -5.98 4.67
N VAL A 216 -8.71 -5.21 5.04
CA VAL A 216 -7.27 -5.50 4.83
C VAL A 216 -6.98 -5.99 3.41
N PRO A 217 -7.27 -5.22 2.34
CA PRO A 217 -6.89 -5.62 0.97
C PRO A 217 -5.39 -5.53 0.70
N TYR A 218 -4.65 -4.79 1.54
CA TYR A 218 -3.21 -4.57 1.44
C TYR A 218 -2.52 -4.69 2.80
N VAL A 219 -1.26 -5.17 2.80
CA VAL A 219 -0.30 -4.98 3.88
C VAL A 219 0.64 -3.84 3.47
N PHE A 220 0.55 -2.69 4.13
CA PHE A 220 1.40 -1.54 3.85
C PHE A 220 2.76 -1.71 4.53
N LEU A 221 3.83 -1.55 3.76
CA LEU A 221 5.20 -1.79 4.23
C LEU A 221 5.88 -0.48 4.64
N TYR A 222 5.95 0.51 3.73
CA TYR A 222 6.61 1.79 4.01
C TYR A 222 6.24 2.89 3.00
N TYR A 223 6.45 4.14 3.40
CA TYR A 223 6.50 5.30 2.50
C TYR A 223 7.95 5.55 2.09
N PRO A 224 8.32 5.41 0.81
CA PRO A 224 9.68 5.66 0.36
C PRO A 224 10.07 7.13 0.55
N VAL A 225 11.28 7.36 1.09
CA VAL A 225 11.89 8.69 1.07
C VAL A 225 12.35 9.02 -0.35
N LYS A 226 11.97 10.17 -0.84
CA LYS A 226 12.43 10.70 -2.13
C LYS A 226 13.77 11.41 -1.95
N ASN A 227 14.77 10.99 -2.70
CA ASN A 227 16.10 11.58 -2.67
C ASN A 227 16.43 12.19 -4.03
N ILE A 228 17.01 13.39 -4.02
CA ILE A 228 17.58 14.02 -5.21
C ILE A 228 19.09 14.05 -5.04
N ALA A 229 19.81 13.48 -6.01
CA ALA A 229 21.24 13.64 -6.12
C ALA A 229 21.54 14.76 -7.12
N MET A 230 22.35 15.73 -6.68
CA MET A 230 22.74 16.88 -7.51
C MET A 230 24.25 17.08 -7.43
N ASN A 231 24.85 17.55 -8.53
CA ASN A 231 26.26 17.97 -8.52
C ASN A 231 26.43 19.15 -7.56
N LYS A 232 27.45 19.07 -6.69
CA LYS A 232 27.74 20.08 -5.66
C LYS A 232 28.00 21.51 -6.21
N ALA A 233 28.24 21.65 -7.51
CA ALA A 233 28.39 22.95 -8.16
C ALA A 233 27.06 23.69 -8.37
N TYR A 234 25.93 23.05 -8.10
CA TYR A 234 24.61 23.61 -8.27
C TYR A 234 23.81 23.56 -6.98
N THR A 235 22.84 24.45 -6.85
CA THR A 235 21.88 24.51 -5.75
C THR A 235 20.51 24.96 -6.27
N GLY A 236 19.50 25.04 -5.38
CA GLY A 236 18.17 25.56 -5.71
C GLY A 236 17.15 24.51 -6.14
N VAL A 237 17.49 23.21 -6.10
CA VAL A 237 16.46 22.16 -6.27
C VAL A 237 15.57 22.14 -5.03
N THR A 238 14.27 22.23 -5.26
CA THR A 238 13.26 22.03 -4.22
C THR A 238 12.35 20.87 -4.61
N MET A 239 12.06 20.01 -3.63
CA MET A 239 10.99 19.01 -3.75
C MET A 239 9.74 19.54 -3.09
N ASN A 240 8.59 19.35 -3.76
CA ASN A 240 7.28 19.70 -3.23
C ASN A 240 6.33 18.53 -3.47
N ALA A 241 5.51 18.22 -2.48
CA ALA A 241 4.52 17.14 -2.57
C ALA A 241 3.53 17.33 -3.73
N SER A 242 3.26 18.57 -4.14
CA SER A 242 2.41 18.89 -5.30
C SER A 242 3.08 18.63 -6.65
N TRP A 243 4.39 18.37 -6.67
CA TRP A 243 5.17 18.21 -7.91
C TRP A 243 6.17 17.05 -7.82
N ILE A 244 5.74 15.95 -7.28
CA ILE A 244 6.58 14.76 -7.01
C ILE A 244 7.26 14.23 -8.29
N TRP A 245 6.58 14.38 -9.43
CA TRP A 245 7.04 13.89 -10.73
C TRP A 245 7.84 14.92 -11.53
N ASN A 246 7.83 16.19 -11.11
CA ASN A 246 8.46 17.29 -11.85
C ASN A 246 9.46 18.03 -10.98
N ILE A 247 10.75 17.88 -11.30
CA ILE A 247 11.80 18.71 -10.72
C ILE A 247 11.74 20.06 -11.42
N HIS A 248 11.55 21.15 -10.66
CA HIS A 248 11.56 22.51 -11.18
C HIS A 248 12.99 22.99 -11.37
N PHE A 249 13.55 22.77 -12.54
CA PHE A 249 14.90 23.21 -12.89
C PHE A 249 15.07 24.74 -12.95
N GLN A 250 13.98 25.50 -12.97
CA GLN A 250 13.99 26.98 -13.01
C GLN A 250 14.71 27.62 -11.82
N SER A 251 14.70 26.95 -10.67
CA SER A 251 15.39 27.41 -9.46
C SER A 251 16.83 26.94 -9.35
N VAL A 252 17.27 26.04 -10.24
CA VAL A 252 18.64 25.49 -10.21
C VAL A 252 19.63 26.52 -10.74
N HIS A 253 20.62 26.85 -9.95
CA HIS A 253 21.68 27.79 -10.32
C HIS A 253 23.01 27.31 -9.76
N PRO A 254 24.13 27.77 -10.34
CA PRO A 254 25.46 27.51 -9.80
C PRO A 254 25.57 28.02 -8.36
N VAL A 255 26.30 27.29 -7.53
CA VAL A 255 26.71 27.81 -6.22
C VAL A 255 27.65 28.99 -6.48
N SER A 256 27.30 30.19 -6.00
CA SER A 256 28.21 31.36 -6.07
C SER A 256 29.45 31.05 -5.25
N GLU A 257 30.61 31.16 -5.88
CA GLU A 257 31.89 31.20 -5.15
C GLU A 257 31.85 32.42 -4.20
N GLY A 258 31.77 32.14 -2.88
CA GLY A 258 31.77 33.15 -1.84
C GLY A 258 33.21 33.64 -1.55
#